data_8205515bd4f15f799aab087ff380fdf6
#
_entry.id   8205515bd4f15f799aab087ff380fdf6
#
_cell.length_a   1.000
_cell.length_b   1.000
_cell.length_c   1.000
_cell.angle_alpha   90.00
_cell.angle_beta   90.00
_cell.angle_gamma   90.00
#
_symmetry.space_group_name_H-M   'P 1'
#
loop_
_entity.id
_entity.type
_entity.pdbx_description
1 polymer ?
#
loop_
_entity_poly.entity_id
_entity_poly.type
_entity_poly.pdbx_seq_one_letter_code
_entity_poly.pdbx_strand_id
1 'polypeptide(L)'
;LELKDEVNWDYFILLVAKTGMRFSEALALTPKDFDFYHQTLSISKTWDYKGAGGFQPTKNKSSVRKIQIDWQSVIRFSELVKGLPDDQPIFVDGKVYNSTVNDVLSRHCERCNIPVISIHGLRHTHASLLLFTGVSIASVARRLGHSSMTTTQKTYLHIIQELENKDIDLVMRSLSGLN
;
A
#
# COMPACT_ATOMS: atom_id res chain seq x y z
N LEU A 1 -15.69 -4.05 0.31
CA LEU A 1 -15.60 -2.89 -0.58
C LEU A 1 -16.64 -3.00 -1.70
N GLU A 2 -17.20 -1.86 -2.11
CA GLU A 2 -18.21 -1.75 -3.17
C GLU A 2 -17.54 -1.17 -4.42
N LEU A 3 -16.88 -2.02 -5.18
CA LEU A 3 -16.20 -1.64 -6.41
C LEU A 3 -17.21 -1.51 -7.55
N LYS A 4 -17.61 -0.27 -7.82
CA LYS A 4 -18.53 0.10 -8.91
C LYS A 4 -17.76 0.34 -10.22
N ASP A 5 -18.46 0.58 -11.31
CA ASP A 5 -17.84 0.86 -12.63
C ASP A 5 -17.29 2.30 -12.75
N GLU A 6 -17.24 3.02 -11.65
CA GLU A 6 -16.74 4.39 -11.55
C GLU A 6 -15.72 4.55 -10.42
N VAL A 7 -14.86 5.56 -10.53
CA VAL A 7 -13.87 5.91 -9.49
C VAL A 7 -14.59 6.26 -8.19
N ASN A 8 -14.23 5.56 -7.12
CA ASN A 8 -14.75 5.81 -5.77
C ASN A 8 -13.68 5.53 -4.70
N TRP A 9 -14.00 5.84 -3.45
CA TRP A 9 -13.06 5.65 -2.34
C TRP A 9 -12.80 4.17 -2.01
N ASP A 10 -13.63 3.24 -2.44
CA ASP A 10 -13.39 1.82 -2.27
C ASP A 10 -12.23 1.32 -3.13
N TYR A 11 -12.08 1.86 -4.35
CA TYR A 11 -10.89 1.62 -5.17
C TYR A 11 -9.63 2.23 -4.55
N PHE A 12 -9.74 3.41 -3.95
CA PHE A 12 -8.62 4.02 -3.23
C PHE A 12 -8.18 3.16 -2.04
N ILE A 13 -9.13 2.69 -1.23
CA ILE A 13 -8.89 1.79 -0.09
C ILE A 13 -8.26 0.48 -0.56
N LEU A 14 -8.79 -0.12 -1.63
CA LEU A 14 -8.22 -1.33 -2.24
C LEU A 14 -6.77 -1.09 -2.68
N LEU A 15 -6.50 0.02 -3.36
CA LEU A 15 -5.16 0.37 -3.82
C LEU A 15 -4.17 0.46 -2.66
N VAL A 16 -4.52 1.20 -1.60
CA VAL A 16 -3.65 1.34 -0.42
C VAL A 16 -3.45 -0.01 0.28
N ALA A 17 -4.49 -0.82 0.42
CA ALA A 17 -4.41 -2.16 1.00
C ALA A 17 -3.47 -3.08 0.21
N LYS A 18 -3.53 -3.05 -1.12
CA LYS A 18 -2.73 -3.88 -2.04
C LYS A 18 -1.28 -3.41 -2.22
N THR A 19 -1.00 -2.13 -1.99
CA THR A 19 0.30 -1.52 -2.30
C THR A 19 1.08 -1.02 -1.09
N GLY A 20 0.39 -0.73 0.00
CA GLY A 20 0.97 -0.09 1.18
C GLY A 20 1.44 1.35 0.96
N MET A 21 0.92 2.05 -0.04
CA MET A 21 1.28 3.43 -0.34
C MET A 21 0.87 4.39 0.78
N ARG A 22 1.54 5.54 0.85
CA ARG A 22 1.08 6.65 1.69
C ARG A 22 -0.15 7.30 1.06
N PHE A 23 -1.01 7.87 1.88
CA PHE A 23 -2.24 8.55 1.44
C PHE A 23 -1.96 9.58 0.33
N SER A 24 -0.98 10.47 0.52
CA SER A 24 -0.61 11.49 -0.47
C SER A 24 0.03 10.93 -1.74
N GLU A 25 0.71 9.77 -1.68
CA GLU A 25 1.24 9.07 -2.85
C GLU A 25 0.09 8.48 -3.68
N ALA A 26 -0.88 7.84 -3.01
CA ALA A 26 -2.04 7.25 -3.68
C ALA A 26 -2.95 8.30 -4.33
N LEU A 27 -3.14 9.46 -3.69
CA LEU A 27 -3.88 10.59 -4.28
C LEU A 27 -3.21 11.16 -5.54
N ALA A 28 -1.88 11.11 -5.61
CA ALA A 28 -1.13 11.64 -6.75
C ALA A 28 -1.06 10.69 -7.96
N LEU A 29 -1.61 9.48 -7.86
CA LEU A 29 -1.57 8.53 -8.98
C LEU A 29 -2.41 9.01 -10.15
N THR A 30 -1.84 8.82 -11.32
CA THR A 30 -2.45 9.08 -12.63
C THR A 30 -2.47 7.80 -13.45
N PRO A 31 -3.31 7.66 -14.48
CA PRO A 31 -3.32 6.47 -15.34
C PRO A 31 -1.95 6.08 -15.87
N LYS A 32 -1.11 7.04 -16.27
CA LYS A 32 0.24 6.79 -16.80
C LYS A 32 1.25 6.22 -15.78
N ASP A 33 0.94 6.24 -14.48
CA ASP A 33 1.81 5.63 -13.47
C ASP A 33 1.68 4.10 -13.45
N PHE A 34 0.65 3.54 -14.08
CA PHE A 34 0.42 2.11 -14.23
C PHE A 34 1.06 1.58 -15.51
N ASP A 35 1.87 0.54 -15.37
CA ASP A 35 2.36 -0.28 -16.47
C ASP A 35 1.68 -1.66 -16.35
N PHE A 36 0.51 -1.79 -16.94
CA PHE A 36 -0.32 -2.98 -16.84
C PHE A 36 0.32 -4.20 -17.52
N TYR A 37 1.10 -3.96 -18.58
CA TYR A 37 1.80 -5.03 -19.28
C TYR A 37 2.87 -5.69 -18.41
N HIS A 38 3.68 -4.89 -17.72
CA HIS A 38 4.70 -5.39 -16.78
C HIS A 38 4.18 -5.56 -15.35
N GLN A 39 2.90 -5.33 -15.09
CA GLN A 39 2.26 -5.42 -13.77
C GLN A 39 2.97 -4.56 -12.73
N THR A 40 3.33 -3.33 -13.09
CA THR A 40 4.04 -2.42 -12.19
C THR A 40 3.32 -1.09 -12.01
N LEU A 41 3.56 -0.48 -10.86
CA LEU A 41 3.06 0.83 -10.48
C LEU A 41 4.24 1.72 -10.08
N SER A 42 4.37 2.88 -10.72
CA SER A 42 5.39 3.88 -10.45
C SER A 42 4.90 4.88 -9.41
N ILE A 43 5.68 5.09 -8.37
CA ILE A 43 5.39 6.01 -7.27
C ILE A 43 6.51 7.04 -7.26
N SER A 44 6.24 8.25 -7.76
CA SER A 44 7.28 9.29 -7.95
C SER A 44 6.87 10.66 -7.46
N LYS A 45 5.62 10.82 -7.02
CA LYS A 45 5.03 12.10 -6.64
C LYS A 45 4.03 11.96 -5.51
N THR A 46 3.64 13.07 -4.90
CA THR A 46 2.59 13.15 -3.88
C THR A 46 1.60 14.25 -4.23
N TRP A 47 0.42 14.21 -3.61
CA TRP A 47 -0.58 15.26 -3.74
C TRP A 47 -0.64 16.12 -2.48
N ASP A 48 -0.64 17.44 -2.63
CA ASP A 48 -0.79 18.38 -1.53
C ASP A 48 -2.26 18.51 -1.11
N TYR A 49 -2.78 17.53 -0.40
CA TYR A 49 -4.17 17.55 0.07
C TYR A 49 -4.41 18.44 1.29
N LYS A 50 -3.35 18.91 1.96
CA LYS A 50 -3.44 19.79 3.14
C LYS A 50 -3.42 21.27 2.78
N GLY A 51 -2.79 21.61 1.66
CA GLY A 51 -2.62 22.99 1.20
C GLY A 51 -3.51 23.32 0.00
N ALA A 52 -2.89 23.93 -1.00
CA ALA A 52 -3.57 24.42 -2.20
C ALA A 52 -3.91 23.32 -3.23
N GLY A 53 -3.53 22.09 -2.98
CA GLY A 53 -3.61 21.01 -3.97
C GLY A 53 -2.41 20.99 -4.90
N GLY A 54 -2.42 20.03 -5.84
CA GLY A 54 -1.38 19.92 -6.85
C GLY A 54 -0.33 18.86 -6.53
N PHE A 55 0.41 18.48 -7.58
CA PHE A 55 1.50 17.51 -7.49
C PHE A 55 2.71 18.13 -6.77
N GLN A 56 3.29 17.32 -5.89
CA GLN A 56 4.51 17.66 -5.14
C GLN A 56 5.53 16.52 -5.27
N PRO A 57 6.83 16.81 -5.17
CA PRO A 57 7.84 15.77 -5.11
C PRO A 57 7.65 14.90 -3.85
N THR A 58 8.16 13.67 -3.91
CA THR A 58 8.19 12.81 -2.73
C THR A 58 9.16 13.36 -1.67
N LYS A 59 8.91 13.01 -0.40
CA LYS A 59 9.68 13.51 0.75
C LYS A 59 11.18 13.22 0.66
N ASN A 60 11.57 12.09 0.05
CA ASN A 60 12.96 11.67 -0.12
C ASN A 60 13.12 10.77 -1.35
N LYS A 61 14.36 10.54 -1.78
CA LYS A 61 14.69 9.73 -2.96
C LYS A 61 14.20 8.27 -2.84
N SER A 62 14.21 7.67 -1.65
CA SER A 62 13.75 6.30 -1.44
C SER A 62 12.24 6.14 -1.58
N SER A 63 11.49 7.24 -1.51
CA SER A 63 10.04 7.22 -1.78
C SER A 63 9.74 7.06 -3.26
N VAL A 64 10.64 7.46 -4.16
CA VAL A 64 10.54 7.18 -5.60
C VAL A 64 10.86 5.71 -5.83
N ARG A 65 9.87 4.97 -6.30
CA ARG A 65 9.98 3.52 -6.47
C ARG A 65 8.99 2.99 -7.49
N LYS A 66 9.27 1.81 -8.01
CA LYS A 66 8.36 1.01 -8.82
C LYS A 66 8.05 -0.27 -8.04
N ILE A 67 6.78 -0.62 -7.92
CA ILE A 67 6.33 -1.82 -7.21
C ILE A 67 5.55 -2.74 -8.13
N GLN A 68 5.63 -4.04 -7.88
CA GLN A 68 4.78 -5.03 -8.54
C GLN A 68 3.36 -4.98 -7.95
N ILE A 69 2.36 -5.12 -8.81
CA ILE A 69 0.95 -5.27 -8.46
C ILE A 69 0.43 -6.62 -8.95
N ASP A 70 -0.49 -7.20 -8.20
CA ASP A 70 -1.07 -8.51 -8.56
C ASP A 70 -2.00 -8.40 -9.77
N TRP A 71 -2.21 -9.52 -10.46
CA TRP A 71 -3.00 -9.58 -11.69
C TRP A 71 -4.47 -9.15 -11.49
N GLN A 72 -5.06 -9.38 -10.30
CA GLN A 72 -6.41 -8.92 -9.99
C GLN A 72 -6.48 -7.39 -9.94
N SER A 73 -5.45 -6.77 -9.33
CA SER A 73 -5.30 -5.31 -9.34
C SER A 73 -5.10 -4.78 -10.76
N VAL A 74 -4.30 -5.46 -11.59
CA VAL A 74 -4.11 -5.11 -13.00
C VAL A 74 -5.45 -5.05 -13.73
N ILE A 75 -6.25 -6.11 -13.68
CA ILE A 75 -7.55 -6.16 -14.35
C ILE A 75 -8.45 -5.02 -13.86
N ARG A 76 -8.62 -4.88 -12.55
CA ARG A 76 -9.54 -3.90 -11.97
C ARG A 76 -9.15 -2.45 -12.29
N PHE A 77 -7.86 -2.12 -12.14
CA PHE A 77 -7.39 -0.76 -12.38
C PHE A 77 -7.25 -0.44 -13.87
N SER A 78 -6.97 -1.41 -14.75
CA SER A 78 -6.97 -1.16 -16.19
C SER A 78 -8.35 -0.77 -16.72
N GLU A 79 -9.43 -1.38 -16.21
CA GLU A 79 -10.79 -0.98 -16.55
C GLU A 79 -11.16 0.37 -15.91
N LEU A 80 -10.82 0.57 -14.64
CA LEU A 80 -11.15 1.79 -13.90
C LEU A 80 -10.55 3.04 -14.55
N VAL A 81 -9.30 2.98 -15.02
CA VAL A 81 -8.61 4.15 -15.60
C VAL A 81 -8.88 4.34 -17.07
N LYS A 82 -9.63 3.44 -17.69
CA LYS A 82 -9.95 3.50 -19.12
C LYS A 82 -10.75 4.76 -19.45
N GLY A 83 -10.21 5.59 -20.33
CA GLY A 83 -10.84 6.85 -20.72
C GLY A 83 -10.59 8.02 -19.75
N LEU A 84 -9.86 7.82 -18.66
CA LEU A 84 -9.43 8.92 -17.81
C LEU A 84 -8.23 9.65 -18.43
N PRO A 85 -8.07 10.96 -18.18
CA PRO A 85 -6.89 11.71 -18.62
C PRO A 85 -5.60 11.15 -18.02
N ASP A 86 -4.60 10.90 -18.87
CA ASP A 86 -3.35 10.21 -18.48
C ASP A 86 -2.52 10.94 -17.41
N ASP A 87 -2.65 12.27 -17.33
CA ASP A 87 -1.84 13.14 -16.50
C ASP A 87 -2.62 13.76 -15.32
N GLN A 88 -3.90 13.41 -15.15
CA GLN A 88 -4.73 13.86 -14.04
C GLN A 88 -4.77 12.83 -12.92
N PRO A 89 -4.88 13.26 -11.64
CA PRO A 89 -4.99 12.34 -10.53
C PRO A 89 -6.32 11.57 -10.60
N ILE A 90 -6.27 10.24 -10.40
CA ILE A 90 -7.42 9.36 -10.52
C ILE A 90 -8.49 9.65 -9.45
N PHE A 91 -8.05 9.95 -8.21
CA PHE A 91 -8.93 10.00 -7.04
C PHE A 91 -9.18 11.43 -6.53
N VAL A 92 -8.76 12.44 -7.27
CA VAL A 92 -8.93 13.83 -6.84
C VAL A 92 -9.90 14.55 -7.77
N ASP A 93 -11.04 14.89 -7.19
CA ASP A 93 -12.01 15.82 -7.76
C ASP A 93 -12.29 16.88 -6.69
N GLY A 94 -11.67 18.05 -6.85
CA GLY A 94 -11.71 19.14 -5.86
C GLY A 94 -10.88 18.87 -4.60
N LYS A 95 -11.34 19.38 -3.46
CA LYS A 95 -10.62 19.27 -2.19
C LYS A 95 -10.88 17.93 -1.51
N VAL A 96 -9.82 17.19 -1.23
CA VAL A 96 -9.88 15.87 -0.58
C VAL A 96 -9.47 15.98 0.89
N TYR A 97 -10.27 15.35 1.75
CA TYR A 97 -9.98 15.23 3.18
C TYR A 97 -9.68 13.77 3.55
N ASN A 98 -8.65 13.58 4.35
CA ASN A 98 -8.30 12.25 4.84
C ASN A 98 -9.44 11.62 5.69
N SER A 99 -10.19 12.44 6.42
CA SER A 99 -11.37 12.00 7.18
C SER A 99 -12.41 11.33 6.30
N THR A 100 -12.72 11.89 5.14
CA THR A 100 -13.72 11.34 4.21
C THR A 100 -13.41 9.88 3.84
N VAL A 101 -12.16 9.59 3.54
CA VAL A 101 -11.73 8.23 3.18
C VAL A 101 -11.72 7.31 4.40
N ASN A 102 -11.30 7.83 5.56
CA ASN A 102 -11.36 7.08 6.82
C ASN A 102 -12.79 6.75 7.23
N ASP A 103 -13.76 7.64 7.01
CA ASP A 103 -15.17 7.40 7.30
C ASP A 103 -15.77 6.29 6.43
N VAL A 104 -15.34 6.21 5.15
CA VAL A 104 -15.70 5.08 4.27
C VAL A 104 -15.11 3.79 4.80
N LEU A 105 -13.82 3.78 5.14
CA LEU A 105 -13.14 2.60 5.67
C LEU A 105 -13.74 2.15 7.00
N SER A 106 -14.06 3.08 7.91
CA SER A 106 -14.71 2.79 9.21
C SER A 106 -16.03 2.04 9.01
N ARG A 107 -16.88 2.54 8.13
CA ARG A 107 -18.17 1.88 7.82
C ARG A 107 -17.99 0.44 7.31
N HIS A 108 -16.96 0.18 6.49
CA HIS A 108 -16.67 -1.19 6.06
C HIS A 108 -16.16 -2.06 7.21
N CYS A 109 -15.28 -1.54 8.07
CA CYS A 109 -14.82 -2.28 9.24
C CYS A 109 -15.97 -2.65 10.17
N GLU A 110 -16.85 -1.70 10.46
CA GLU A 110 -18.05 -1.91 11.31
C GLU A 110 -19.00 -2.95 10.71
N ARG A 111 -19.29 -2.86 9.40
CA ARG A 111 -20.14 -3.85 8.69
C ARG A 111 -19.57 -5.25 8.71
N CYS A 112 -18.24 -5.37 8.72
CA CYS A 112 -17.53 -6.67 8.78
C CYS A 112 -17.25 -7.11 10.22
N ASN A 113 -17.66 -6.34 11.22
CA ASN A 113 -17.40 -6.59 12.64
C ASN A 113 -15.90 -6.81 12.95
N ILE A 114 -15.04 -5.98 12.35
CA ILE A 114 -13.60 -5.96 12.59
C ILE A 114 -13.17 -4.62 13.20
N PRO A 115 -12.04 -4.57 13.92
CA PRO A 115 -11.55 -3.32 14.48
C PRO A 115 -11.40 -2.22 13.44
N VAL A 116 -11.88 -1.02 13.76
CA VAL A 116 -11.75 0.15 12.89
C VAL A 116 -10.29 0.56 12.81
N ILE A 117 -9.80 0.68 11.58
CA ILE A 117 -8.45 1.15 11.29
C ILE A 117 -8.49 2.38 10.37
N SER A 118 -7.42 3.16 10.37
CA SER A 118 -7.26 4.27 9.43
C SER A 118 -6.62 3.82 8.11
N ILE A 119 -6.67 4.68 7.09
CA ILE A 119 -5.92 4.48 5.83
C ILE A 119 -4.42 4.28 6.10
N HIS A 120 -3.86 4.97 7.10
CA HIS A 120 -2.48 4.72 7.51
C HIS A 120 -2.31 3.34 8.14
N GLY A 121 -3.31 2.88 8.88
CA GLY A 121 -3.37 1.52 9.43
C GLY A 121 -3.36 0.44 8.34
N LEU A 122 -4.02 0.65 7.19
CA LEU A 122 -3.95 -0.28 6.06
C LEU A 122 -2.53 -0.49 5.54
N ARG A 123 -1.71 0.57 5.50
CA ARG A 123 -0.29 0.45 5.14
C ARG A 123 0.48 -0.42 6.16
N HIS A 124 0.18 -0.28 7.45
CA HIS A 124 0.75 -1.15 8.49
C HIS A 124 0.29 -2.60 8.31
N THR A 125 -1.00 -2.80 8.05
CA THR A 125 -1.55 -4.14 7.77
C THR A 125 -0.90 -4.79 6.56
N HIS A 126 -0.71 -4.04 5.47
CA HIS A 126 0.00 -4.51 4.28
C HIS A 126 1.44 -4.99 4.60
N ALA A 127 2.20 -4.18 5.34
CA ALA A 127 3.56 -4.55 5.72
C ALA A 127 3.61 -5.76 6.65
N SER A 128 2.72 -5.80 7.65
CA SER A 128 2.60 -6.93 8.58
C SER A 128 2.28 -8.23 7.84
N LEU A 129 1.32 -8.19 6.92
CA LEU A 129 0.93 -9.35 6.11
C LEU A 129 2.12 -9.89 5.30
N LEU A 130 2.88 -9.01 4.64
CA LEU A 130 4.05 -9.41 3.87
C LEU A 130 5.14 -10.04 4.75
N LEU A 131 5.41 -9.48 5.92
CA LEU A 131 6.36 -10.05 6.89
C LEU A 131 5.88 -11.42 7.37
N PHE A 132 4.60 -11.56 7.74
CA PHE A 132 4.00 -12.82 8.18
C PHE A 132 4.07 -13.93 7.11
N THR A 133 4.02 -13.55 5.83
CA THR A 133 4.15 -14.51 4.71
C THR A 133 5.60 -14.80 4.32
N GLY A 134 6.58 -14.29 5.10
CA GLY A 134 8.01 -14.58 4.91
C GLY A 134 8.72 -13.65 3.94
N VAL A 135 8.10 -12.54 3.52
CA VAL A 135 8.80 -11.53 2.70
C VAL A 135 9.85 -10.83 3.55
N SER A 136 11.08 -10.75 3.04
CA SER A 136 12.19 -10.15 3.77
C SER A 136 11.94 -8.69 4.16
N ILE A 137 12.44 -8.28 5.33
CA ILE A 137 12.37 -6.91 5.84
C ILE A 137 12.89 -5.90 4.80
N ALA A 138 13.98 -6.24 4.11
CA ALA A 138 14.57 -5.40 3.07
C ALA A 138 13.60 -5.18 1.89
N SER A 139 12.88 -6.21 1.48
CA SER A 139 11.89 -6.12 0.40
C SER A 139 10.66 -5.31 0.83
N VAL A 140 10.19 -5.49 2.07
CA VAL A 140 9.10 -4.68 2.63
C VAL A 140 9.52 -3.22 2.74
N ALA A 141 10.71 -2.92 3.25
CA ALA A 141 11.22 -1.56 3.36
C ALA A 141 11.29 -0.85 1.99
N ARG A 142 11.81 -1.52 0.95
CA ARG A 142 11.84 -0.99 -0.42
C ARG A 142 10.44 -0.75 -0.97
N ARG A 143 9.53 -1.71 -0.80
CA ARG A 143 8.15 -1.59 -1.26
C ARG A 143 7.42 -0.41 -0.62
N LEU A 144 7.62 -0.19 0.68
CA LEU A 144 7.05 0.93 1.42
C LEU A 144 7.76 2.27 1.12
N GLY A 145 8.94 2.29 0.53
CA GLY A 145 9.74 3.50 0.32
C GLY A 145 10.27 4.08 1.62
N HIS A 146 10.73 3.22 2.53
CA HIS A 146 11.47 3.64 3.72
C HIS A 146 12.92 3.98 3.34
N SER A 147 13.47 5.07 3.88
CA SER A 147 14.85 5.49 3.63
C SER A 147 15.86 4.57 4.29
N SER A 148 15.45 3.82 5.30
CA SER A 148 16.30 2.89 6.05
C SER A 148 15.50 1.64 6.43
N MET A 149 16.15 0.50 6.36
CA MET A 149 15.64 -0.78 6.87
C MET A 149 15.32 -0.71 8.36
N THR A 150 16.10 0.08 9.10
CA THR A 150 15.89 0.31 10.55
C THR A 150 14.51 0.86 10.85
N THR A 151 13.93 1.69 9.98
CA THR A 151 12.57 2.19 10.16
C THR A 151 11.56 1.04 10.13
N THR A 152 11.70 0.10 9.19
CA THR A 152 10.83 -1.08 9.11
C THR A 152 11.04 -2.00 10.31
N GLN A 153 12.29 -2.28 10.68
CA GLN A 153 12.62 -3.11 11.85
C GLN A 153 12.00 -2.57 13.13
N LYS A 154 12.19 -1.28 13.43
CA LYS A 154 11.62 -0.66 14.64
C LYS A 154 10.10 -0.70 14.67
N THR A 155 9.47 -0.43 13.53
CA THR A 155 8.00 -0.38 13.44
C THR A 155 7.36 -1.76 13.62
N TYR A 156 8.02 -2.81 13.11
CA TYR A 156 7.47 -4.17 13.08
C TYR A 156 8.26 -5.16 13.95
N LEU A 157 9.00 -4.66 14.96
CA LEU A 157 9.89 -5.46 15.79
C LEU A 157 9.17 -6.67 16.41
N HIS A 158 7.95 -6.51 16.91
CA HIS A 158 7.18 -7.59 17.51
C HIS A 158 6.87 -8.74 16.53
N ILE A 159 6.58 -8.42 15.27
CA ILE A 159 6.34 -9.42 14.21
C ILE A 159 7.64 -10.14 13.87
N ILE A 160 8.73 -9.39 13.78
CA ILE A 160 10.06 -9.93 13.44
C ILE A 160 10.48 -10.92 14.52
N GLN A 161 10.34 -10.57 15.80
CA GLN A 161 10.67 -11.46 16.93
C GLN A 161 9.81 -12.73 16.94
N GLU A 162 8.52 -12.63 16.59
CA GLU A 162 7.65 -13.80 16.49
C GLU A 162 8.10 -14.74 15.34
N LEU A 163 8.53 -14.19 14.20
CA LEU A 163 9.06 -14.97 13.09
C LEU A 163 10.40 -15.61 13.42
N GLU A 164 11.31 -14.89 14.08
CA GLU A 164 12.61 -15.42 14.54
C GLU A 164 12.43 -16.62 15.48
N ASN A 165 11.45 -16.56 16.39
CA ASN A 165 11.14 -17.69 17.26
C ASN A 165 10.65 -18.93 16.48
N LYS A 166 9.84 -18.74 15.43
CA LYS A 166 9.42 -19.84 14.55
C LYS A 166 10.60 -20.41 13.75
N ASP A 167 11.51 -19.57 13.30
CA ASP A 167 12.70 -19.97 12.56
C ASP A 167 13.65 -20.79 13.44
N ILE A 168 13.81 -20.45 14.71
CA ILE A 168 14.61 -21.24 15.68
C ILE A 168 14.06 -22.65 15.78
N ASP A 169 12.75 -22.84 15.89
CA ASP A 169 12.12 -24.15 15.94
C ASP A 169 12.38 -24.95 14.65
N LEU A 170 12.33 -24.29 13.49
CA LEU A 170 12.63 -24.93 12.21
C LEU A 170 14.11 -25.36 12.11
N VAL A 171 15.03 -24.51 12.57
CA VAL A 171 16.46 -24.82 12.63
C VAL A 171 16.70 -26.03 13.52
N MET A 172 16.12 -26.04 14.72
CA MET A 172 16.31 -27.16 15.67
C MET A 172 15.77 -28.49 15.13
N ARG A 173 14.61 -28.47 14.46
CA ARG A 173 14.04 -29.65 13.78
C ARG A 173 14.92 -30.13 12.63
N SER A 174 15.44 -29.20 11.81
CA SER A 174 16.31 -29.50 10.69
C SER A 174 17.62 -30.14 11.15
N LEU A 175 18.22 -29.61 12.22
CA LEU A 175 19.45 -30.16 12.80
C LEU A 175 19.25 -31.50 13.46
N SER A 176 18.11 -31.74 14.14
CA SER A 176 17.82 -33.02 14.77
C SER A 176 17.51 -34.16 13.78
N GLY A 177 17.23 -33.85 12.53
CA GLY A 177 17.07 -34.81 11.44
C GLY A 177 18.38 -35.22 10.72
N LEU A 178 19.50 -34.62 11.09
CA LEU A 178 20.83 -34.94 10.55
C LEU A 178 21.53 -36.00 11.44
N ASN A 179 21.06 -37.26 11.38
CA ASN A 179 21.72 -38.42 12.03
C ASN A 179 22.48 -39.23 11.01
#